data_0d29e0d1cdc4e5405a173691a9a122b7
#
_entry.id   0d29e0d1cdc4e5405a173691a9a122b7
#
_cell.length_a   1.000
_cell.length_b   1.000
_cell.length_c   1.000
_cell.angle_alpha   90.00
_cell.angle_beta   90.00
_cell.angle_gamma   90.00
#
_symmetry.space_group_name_H-M   'P 1'
#
loop_
_entity.id
_entity.type
_entity.pdbx_description
1 polymer ?
#
loop_
_entity_poly.entity_id
_entity_poly.type
_entity_poly.pdbx_seq_one_letter_code
_entity_poly.pdbx_strand_id
1 'polypeptide(L)'
;MTEFTFEEVTKRYRRKAVLTDVTHRFAPGLTLLTGSSGAGKSTLLRLVATAEKPSAGRMTWDGHGLPAARGALRRSLGYAPQAVDLPDDLTAREFALHIAALKGLDLAAADAQFGAITDRIGLHPDINNRISTFSGGMRRRLIFAQAMLGSPRLIALDEPTAELDRETAGKLGELILERASEAIVIMTTHLADELAPRAACVLRVEDGGVTTA
;
A
#
# COMPACT_ATOMS: atom_id res chain seq x y z
N MET A 1 -18.29 -6.37 -7.62
CA MET A 1 -16.84 -6.62 -7.84
C MET A 1 -16.06 -5.51 -7.22
N THR A 2 -14.93 -5.80 -6.56
CA THR A 2 -14.07 -4.75 -5.99
C THR A 2 -13.38 -4.00 -7.12
N GLU A 3 -13.52 -2.68 -7.15
CA GLU A 3 -12.83 -1.83 -8.14
C GLU A 3 -12.50 -0.46 -7.56
N PHE A 4 -11.40 0.10 -8.04
CA PHE A 4 -10.99 1.46 -7.75
C PHE A 4 -10.69 2.16 -9.08
N THR A 5 -11.31 3.31 -9.32
CA THR A 5 -11.23 3.97 -10.64
C THR A 5 -10.71 5.39 -10.52
N PHE A 6 -9.84 5.75 -11.44
CA PHE A 6 -9.45 7.13 -11.76
C PHE A 6 -10.15 7.55 -13.05
N GLU A 7 -10.74 8.75 -13.06
CA GLU A 7 -11.36 9.39 -14.23
C GLU A 7 -10.75 10.79 -14.38
N GLU A 8 -9.89 10.94 -15.37
CA GLU A 8 -9.19 12.21 -15.71
C GLU A 8 -8.47 12.82 -14.48
N VAL A 9 -7.87 11.98 -13.66
CA VAL A 9 -7.26 12.41 -12.39
C VAL A 9 -5.98 13.18 -12.67
N THR A 10 -5.95 14.43 -12.22
CA THR A 10 -4.77 15.30 -12.27
C THR A 10 -4.32 15.63 -10.85
N LYS A 11 -3.01 15.58 -10.60
CA LYS A 11 -2.40 16.04 -9.36
C LYS A 11 -1.32 17.08 -9.61
N ARG A 12 -1.46 18.21 -8.94
CA ARG A 12 -0.50 19.33 -8.98
C ARG A 12 0.02 19.63 -7.58
N TYR A 13 1.30 19.97 -7.52
CA TYR A 13 1.92 20.58 -6.34
C TYR A 13 2.34 21.99 -6.74
N ARG A 14 1.68 22.99 -6.18
CA ARG A 14 1.82 24.40 -6.60
C ARG A 14 1.58 24.53 -8.12
N ARG A 15 2.62 24.86 -8.90
CA ARG A 15 2.55 25.05 -10.37
C ARG A 15 2.95 23.81 -11.18
N LYS A 16 3.52 22.78 -10.53
CA LYS A 16 4.00 21.57 -11.21
C LYS A 16 2.89 20.51 -11.23
N ALA A 17 2.45 20.10 -12.41
CA ALA A 17 1.66 18.89 -12.58
C ALA A 17 2.60 17.68 -12.44
N VAL A 18 2.18 16.69 -11.64
CA VAL A 18 2.92 15.45 -11.40
C VAL A 18 2.17 14.27 -12.01
N LEU A 19 0.85 14.34 -12.04
CA LEU A 19 -0.01 13.42 -12.79
C LEU A 19 -1.01 14.27 -13.57
N THR A 20 -1.29 13.90 -14.83
CA THR A 20 -2.16 14.66 -15.73
C THR A 20 -3.13 13.71 -16.42
N ASP A 21 -4.42 13.95 -16.23
CA ASP A 21 -5.54 13.29 -16.90
C ASP A 21 -5.48 11.76 -16.87
N VAL A 22 -5.04 11.21 -15.73
CA VAL A 22 -4.92 9.76 -15.54
C VAL A 22 -6.31 9.14 -15.48
N THR A 23 -6.59 8.23 -16.40
CA THR A 23 -7.79 7.39 -16.40
C THR A 23 -7.37 5.94 -16.36
N HIS A 24 -7.75 5.23 -15.30
CA HIS A 24 -7.45 3.81 -15.13
C HIS A 24 -8.42 3.15 -14.16
N ARG A 25 -8.72 1.87 -14.42
CA ARG A 25 -9.55 1.02 -13.57
C ARG A 25 -8.70 -0.08 -12.97
N PHE A 26 -8.53 -0.04 -11.65
CA PHE A 26 -7.85 -1.09 -10.88
C PHE A 26 -8.87 -2.17 -10.48
N ALA A 27 -8.54 -3.41 -10.78
CA ALA A 27 -9.30 -4.61 -10.41
C ALA A 27 -8.44 -5.53 -9.51
N PRO A 28 -9.02 -6.56 -8.86
CA PRO A 28 -8.24 -7.53 -8.10
C PRO A 28 -7.09 -8.10 -8.92
N GLY A 29 -5.93 -8.20 -8.30
CA GLY A 29 -4.66 -8.56 -8.91
C GLY A 29 -3.54 -7.65 -8.46
N LEU A 30 -2.30 -8.01 -8.82
CA LEU A 30 -1.13 -7.19 -8.60
C LEU A 30 -0.93 -6.22 -9.76
N THR A 31 -0.97 -4.93 -9.49
CA THR A 31 -0.56 -3.86 -10.41
C THR A 31 0.80 -3.32 -9.99
N LEU A 32 1.80 -3.43 -10.86
CA LEU A 32 3.12 -2.84 -10.66
C LEU A 32 3.19 -1.45 -11.28
N LEU A 33 3.71 -0.49 -10.52
CA LEU A 33 4.03 0.86 -11.00
C LEU A 33 5.51 0.95 -11.31
N THR A 34 5.85 1.20 -12.57
CA THR A 34 7.21 1.38 -13.07
C THR A 34 7.44 2.82 -13.51
N GLY A 35 8.70 3.18 -13.77
CA GLY A 35 9.08 4.52 -14.21
C GLY A 35 10.21 5.11 -13.37
N SER A 36 10.81 6.19 -13.84
CA SER A 36 11.97 6.84 -13.22
C SER A 36 11.66 7.38 -11.82
N SER A 37 12.71 7.65 -11.03
CA SER A 37 12.55 8.34 -9.75
C SER A 37 11.94 9.73 -9.99
N GLY A 38 10.96 10.11 -9.16
CA GLY A 38 10.25 11.39 -9.29
C GLY A 38 9.16 11.43 -10.38
N ALA A 39 8.90 10.35 -11.13
CA ALA A 39 7.87 10.30 -12.17
C ALA A 39 6.43 10.45 -11.66
N GLY A 40 6.19 10.27 -10.35
CA GLY A 40 4.85 10.42 -9.77
C GLY A 40 4.26 9.13 -9.18
N LYS A 41 4.99 8.01 -9.15
CA LYS A 41 4.53 6.72 -8.62
C LYS A 41 4.01 6.82 -7.19
N SER A 42 4.80 7.38 -6.27
CA SER A 42 4.38 7.59 -4.87
C SER A 42 3.21 8.57 -4.75
N THR A 43 3.11 9.54 -5.67
CA THR A 43 1.95 10.46 -5.74
C THR A 43 0.68 9.69 -6.11
N LEU A 44 0.75 8.78 -7.09
CA LEU A 44 -0.37 7.91 -7.45
C LEU A 44 -0.79 7.04 -6.27
N LEU A 45 0.16 6.40 -5.57
CA LEU A 45 -0.13 5.61 -4.37
C LEU A 45 -0.76 6.44 -3.25
N ARG A 46 -0.32 7.69 -3.02
CA ARG A 46 -0.96 8.60 -2.04
C ARG A 46 -2.39 8.98 -2.40
N LEU A 47 -2.69 9.13 -3.69
CA LEU A 47 -4.07 9.33 -4.16
C LEU A 47 -4.92 8.08 -3.92
N VAL A 48 -4.44 6.90 -4.31
CA VAL A 48 -5.09 5.60 -4.05
C VAL A 48 -5.36 5.41 -2.55
N ALA A 49 -4.37 5.68 -1.72
CA ALA A 49 -4.48 5.60 -0.26
C ALA A 49 -5.36 6.69 0.37
N THR A 50 -5.92 7.61 -0.44
CA THR A 50 -6.65 8.80 0.05
C THR A 50 -5.86 9.64 1.07
N ALA A 51 -4.54 9.50 1.09
CA ALA A 51 -3.64 10.34 1.86
C ALA A 51 -3.60 11.76 1.27
N GLU A 52 -3.81 11.87 -0.04
CA GLU A 52 -3.96 13.14 -0.75
C GLU A 52 -5.26 13.16 -1.57
N LYS A 53 -5.66 14.37 -1.97
CA LYS A 53 -6.80 14.58 -2.88
C LYS A 53 -6.27 14.91 -4.29
N PRO A 54 -6.98 14.52 -5.35
CA PRO A 54 -6.68 14.98 -6.70
C PRO A 54 -6.90 16.51 -6.79
N SER A 55 -6.20 17.14 -7.72
CA SER A 55 -6.41 18.57 -8.06
C SER A 55 -7.56 18.76 -9.04
N ALA A 56 -7.81 17.77 -9.90
CA ALA A 56 -8.94 17.67 -10.83
C ALA A 56 -9.24 16.21 -11.11
N GLY A 57 -10.36 15.92 -11.77
CA GLY A 57 -10.83 14.58 -12.06
C GLY A 57 -11.55 13.94 -10.88
N ARG A 58 -11.91 12.67 -11.03
CA ARG A 58 -12.71 11.94 -10.05
C ARG A 58 -12.10 10.58 -9.73
N MET A 59 -12.26 10.16 -8.48
CA MET A 59 -11.92 8.81 -8.03
C MET A 59 -13.17 8.13 -7.47
N THR A 60 -13.33 6.84 -7.76
CA THR A 60 -14.45 6.05 -7.25
C THR A 60 -13.98 4.76 -6.58
N TRP A 61 -14.72 4.31 -5.58
CA TRP A 61 -14.56 3.02 -4.92
C TRP A 61 -15.87 2.25 -5.00
N ASP A 62 -15.83 1.05 -5.62
CA ASP A 62 -17.02 0.23 -5.87
C ASP A 62 -18.15 1.04 -6.53
N GLY A 63 -17.81 1.89 -7.52
CA GLY A 63 -18.75 2.75 -8.23
C GLY A 63 -19.20 4.01 -7.47
N HIS A 64 -18.78 4.20 -6.22
CA HIS A 64 -19.17 5.35 -5.41
C HIS A 64 -18.05 6.41 -5.38
N GLY A 65 -18.40 7.65 -5.67
CA GLY A 65 -17.44 8.76 -5.73
C GLY A 65 -16.79 9.07 -4.37
N LEU A 66 -15.49 9.37 -4.39
CA LEU A 66 -14.81 10.01 -3.29
C LEU A 66 -15.12 11.53 -3.31
N PRO A 67 -15.35 12.19 -2.16
CA PRO A 67 -15.05 11.79 -0.79
C PRO A 67 -16.13 10.96 -0.07
N ALA A 68 -17.34 10.80 -0.63
CA ALA A 68 -18.44 10.10 0.07
C ALA A 68 -18.06 8.66 0.48
N ALA A 69 -17.44 7.89 -0.40
CA ALA A 69 -17.00 6.51 -0.13
C ALA A 69 -15.70 6.41 0.69
N ARG A 70 -15.05 7.54 1.06
CA ARG A 70 -13.74 7.53 1.72
C ARG A 70 -13.71 6.73 3.01
N GLY A 71 -14.75 6.82 3.84
CA GLY A 71 -14.82 6.07 5.09
C GLY A 71 -14.86 4.56 4.87
N ALA A 72 -15.65 4.09 3.90
CA ALA A 72 -15.74 2.69 3.52
C ALA A 72 -14.40 2.19 2.95
N LEU A 73 -13.79 2.97 2.04
CA LEU A 73 -12.49 2.67 1.48
C LEU A 73 -11.42 2.52 2.56
N ARG A 74 -11.29 3.47 3.49
CA ARG A 74 -10.25 3.45 4.53
C ARG A 74 -10.35 2.25 5.47
N ARG A 75 -11.55 1.75 5.74
CA ARG A 75 -11.71 0.51 6.51
C ARG A 75 -11.18 -0.72 5.76
N SER A 76 -11.22 -0.69 4.43
CA SER A 76 -10.77 -1.77 3.54
C SER A 76 -9.40 -1.52 2.92
N LEU A 77 -8.67 -0.50 3.39
CA LEU A 77 -7.39 -0.08 2.83
C LEU A 77 -6.22 -0.58 3.66
N GLY A 78 -5.23 -1.16 3.01
CA GLY A 78 -3.87 -1.33 3.50
C GLY A 78 -2.94 -0.33 2.83
N TYR A 79 -2.17 0.43 3.61
CA TYR A 79 -1.20 1.38 3.05
C TYR A 79 0.15 1.29 3.74
N ALA A 80 1.19 1.02 2.97
CA ALA A 80 2.58 1.06 3.39
C ALA A 80 3.32 2.13 2.56
N PRO A 81 3.50 3.36 3.08
CA PRO A 81 4.28 4.40 2.42
C PRO A 81 5.78 4.09 2.48
N GLN A 82 6.56 4.70 1.58
CA GLN A 82 8.02 4.56 1.54
C GLN A 82 8.68 5.05 2.83
N ALA A 83 8.18 6.15 3.40
CA ALA A 83 8.64 6.69 4.66
C ALA A 83 7.44 7.12 5.50
N VAL A 84 7.52 6.84 6.79
CA VAL A 84 6.53 7.24 7.79
C VAL A 84 7.20 7.40 9.15
N ASP A 85 6.82 8.43 9.87
CA ASP A 85 7.19 8.58 11.27
C ASP A 85 6.32 7.63 12.10
N LEU A 86 6.95 6.64 12.70
CA LEU A 86 6.29 5.71 13.60
C LEU A 86 6.37 6.23 15.05
N PRO A 87 5.35 5.96 15.88
CA PRO A 87 5.36 6.36 17.28
C PRO A 87 6.40 5.54 18.05
N ASP A 88 7.51 6.17 18.41
CA ASP A 88 8.67 5.52 19.03
C ASP A 88 8.41 4.98 20.43
N ASP A 89 7.41 5.47 21.12
CA ASP A 89 6.99 5.12 22.49
C ASP A 89 6.09 3.89 22.56
N LEU A 90 5.48 3.48 21.45
CA LEU A 90 4.66 2.28 21.37
C LEU A 90 5.50 1.04 21.05
N THR A 91 5.00 -0.12 21.46
CA THR A 91 5.44 -1.40 20.89
C THR A 91 4.83 -1.62 19.50
N ALA A 92 5.43 -2.51 18.71
CA ALA A 92 4.89 -2.83 17.39
C ALA A 92 3.46 -3.42 17.47
N ARG A 93 3.20 -4.23 18.50
CA ARG A 93 1.88 -4.80 18.77
C ARG A 93 0.84 -3.74 19.13
N GLU A 94 1.18 -2.81 20.04
CA GLU A 94 0.29 -1.70 20.40
C GLU A 94 -0.03 -0.81 19.18
N PHE A 95 0.97 -0.49 18.37
CA PHE A 95 0.77 0.25 17.12
C PHE A 95 -0.17 -0.48 16.16
N ALA A 96 0.03 -1.77 15.93
CA ALA A 96 -0.82 -2.57 15.05
C ALA A 96 -2.27 -2.64 15.55
N LEU A 97 -2.48 -2.85 16.86
CA LEU A 97 -3.81 -2.86 17.46
C LEU A 97 -4.49 -1.49 17.44
N HIS A 98 -3.71 -0.40 17.55
CA HIS A 98 -4.24 0.95 17.36
C HIS A 98 -4.77 1.14 15.92
N ILE A 99 -4.03 0.71 14.92
CA ILE A 99 -4.49 0.74 13.51
C ILE A 99 -5.72 -0.15 13.31
N ALA A 100 -5.76 -1.33 13.92
CA ALA A 100 -6.91 -2.23 13.88
C ALA A 100 -8.18 -1.56 14.45
N ALA A 101 -8.05 -0.89 15.60
CA ALA A 101 -9.13 -0.14 16.21
C ALA A 101 -9.65 1.00 15.31
N LEU A 102 -8.76 1.76 14.68
CA LEU A 102 -9.12 2.82 13.73
C LEU A 102 -9.86 2.28 12.48
N LYS A 103 -9.60 1.03 12.09
CA LYS A 103 -10.33 0.34 11.02
C LYS A 103 -11.66 -0.27 11.50
N GLY A 104 -11.90 -0.31 12.81
CA GLY A 104 -13.08 -0.96 13.40
C GLY A 104 -13.01 -2.49 13.36
N LEU A 105 -11.80 -3.06 13.40
CA LEU A 105 -11.59 -4.51 13.42
C LEU A 105 -11.80 -5.07 14.84
N ASP A 106 -12.17 -6.34 14.94
CA ASP A 106 -12.07 -7.08 16.20
C ASP A 106 -10.61 -7.19 16.62
N LEU A 107 -10.30 -6.72 17.83
CA LEU A 107 -8.91 -6.60 18.29
C LEU A 107 -8.27 -7.95 18.56
N ALA A 108 -9.03 -8.94 19.01
CA ALA A 108 -8.47 -10.28 19.28
C ALA A 108 -8.12 -10.99 17.96
N ALA A 109 -9.01 -10.90 16.96
CA ALA A 109 -8.74 -11.42 15.62
C ALA A 109 -7.59 -10.67 14.93
N ALA A 110 -7.52 -9.34 15.08
CA ALA A 110 -6.45 -8.53 14.53
C ALA A 110 -5.08 -8.86 15.17
N ASP A 111 -5.04 -9.10 16.47
CA ASP A 111 -3.83 -9.50 17.19
C ASP A 111 -3.31 -10.86 16.72
N ALA A 112 -4.20 -11.85 16.60
CA ALA A 112 -3.85 -13.16 16.08
C ALA A 112 -3.34 -13.07 14.63
N GLN A 113 -4.01 -12.26 13.79
CA GLN A 113 -3.59 -12.03 12.41
C GLN A 113 -2.23 -11.32 12.33
N PHE A 114 -2.01 -10.31 13.18
CA PHE A 114 -0.73 -9.60 13.25
C PHE A 114 0.40 -10.55 13.64
N GLY A 115 0.18 -11.41 14.67
CA GLY A 115 1.12 -12.43 15.05
C GLY A 115 1.49 -13.37 13.90
N ALA A 116 0.50 -13.87 13.16
CA ALA A 116 0.72 -14.74 12.01
C ALA A 116 1.48 -14.07 10.87
N ILE A 117 1.16 -12.80 10.56
CA ILE A 117 1.88 -12.04 9.53
C ILE A 117 3.33 -11.80 9.96
N THR A 118 3.55 -11.34 11.19
CA THR A 118 4.89 -11.02 11.70
C THR A 118 5.77 -12.24 11.83
N ASP A 119 5.21 -13.41 12.13
CA ASP A 119 5.93 -14.68 12.14
C ASP A 119 6.47 -15.02 10.73
N ARG A 120 5.63 -14.93 9.71
CA ARG A 120 6.02 -15.20 8.31
C ARG A 120 7.14 -14.29 7.81
N ILE A 121 7.18 -13.04 8.24
CA ILE A 121 8.18 -12.05 7.81
C ILE A 121 9.34 -11.88 8.79
N GLY A 122 9.43 -12.74 9.82
CA GLY A 122 10.53 -12.74 10.78
C GLY A 122 10.59 -11.52 11.69
N LEU A 123 9.43 -10.93 12.05
CA LEU A 123 9.32 -9.81 12.99
C LEU A 123 8.70 -10.22 14.33
N HIS A 124 8.12 -11.42 14.41
CA HIS A 124 7.36 -11.87 15.58
C HIS A 124 8.12 -11.80 16.93
N PRO A 125 9.42 -12.16 17.02
CA PRO A 125 10.15 -12.07 18.28
C PRO A 125 10.22 -10.67 18.87
N ASP A 126 10.07 -9.64 18.04
CA ASP A 126 10.26 -8.23 18.42
C ASP A 126 8.96 -7.44 18.59
N ILE A 127 7.79 -8.05 18.38
CA ILE A 127 6.51 -7.29 18.36
C ILE A 127 6.17 -6.61 19.69
N ASN A 128 6.71 -7.09 20.81
CA ASN A 128 6.53 -6.50 22.12
C ASN A 128 7.64 -5.48 22.49
N ASN A 129 8.64 -5.28 21.62
CA ASN A 129 9.66 -4.26 21.79
C ASN A 129 9.16 -2.90 21.31
N ARG A 130 9.70 -1.82 21.91
CA ARG A 130 9.38 -0.44 21.47
C ARG A 130 9.91 -0.19 20.07
N ILE A 131 9.12 0.53 19.27
CA ILE A 131 9.47 0.90 17.89
C ILE A 131 10.76 1.74 17.85
N SER A 132 11.06 2.51 18.89
CA SER A 132 12.34 3.24 19.02
C SER A 132 13.59 2.36 18.88
N THR A 133 13.48 1.06 19.23
CA THR A 133 14.59 0.11 19.14
C THR A 133 14.72 -0.58 17.78
N PHE A 134 13.78 -0.34 16.87
CA PHE A 134 13.72 -1.04 15.58
C PHE A 134 14.76 -0.50 14.59
N SER A 135 15.43 -1.44 13.91
CA SER A 135 16.20 -1.11 12.71
C SER A 135 15.31 -0.64 11.56
N GLY A 136 15.89 -0.05 10.52
CA GLY A 136 15.15 0.36 9.32
C GLY A 136 14.36 -0.80 8.69
N GLY A 137 14.96 -1.98 8.56
CA GLY A 137 14.30 -3.17 8.06
C GLY A 137 13.16 -3.67 8.97
N MET A 138 13.30 -3.58 10.30
CA MET A 138 12.21 -3.92 11.23
C MET A 138 11.05 -2.93 11.11
N ARG A 139 11.33 -1.63 11.01
CA ARG A 139 10.31 -0.59 10.78
C ARG A 139 9.57 -0.84 9.46
N ARG A 140 10.28 -1.22 8.39
CA ARG A 140 9.68 -1.54 7.08
C ARG A 140 8.76 -2.76 7.17
N ARG A 141 9.19 -3.82 7.82
CA ARG A 141 8.37 -5.02 8.07
C ARG A 141 7.13 -4.71 8.89
N LEU A 142 7.24 -3.84 9.90
CA LEU A 142 6.09 -3.39 10.70
C LEU A 142 5.06 -2.62 9.86
N ILE A 143 5.53 -1.67 9.03
CA ILE A 143 4.66 -0.90 8.13
C ILE A 143 3.95 -1.82 7.14
N PHE A 144 4.66 -2.83 6.61
CA PHE A 144 4.05 -3.84 5.75
C PHE A 144 3.01 -4.68 6.51
N ALA A 145 3.34 -5.20 7.70
CA ALA A 145 2.44 -6.03 8.48
C ALA A 145 1.13 -5.32 8.82
N GLN A 146 1.18 -4.04 9.26
CA GLN A 146 -0.01 -3.27 9.55
C GLN A 146 -0.87 -3.00 8.29
N ALA A 147 -0.23 -2.87 7.12
CA ALA A 147 -0.97 -2.69 5.87
C ALA A 147 -1.79 -3.93 5.48
N MET A 148 -1.39 -5.12 5.93
CA MET A 148 -2.09 -6.38 5.68
C MET A 148 -3.23 -6.69 6.67
N LEU A 149 -3.36 -5.92 7.78
CA LEU A 149 -4.36 -6.16 8.81
C LEU A 149 -5.79 -5.96 8.33
N GLY A 150 -6.68 -6.89 8.72
CA GLY A 150 -8.09 -6.85 8.40
C GLY A 150 -8.41 -7.31 6.98
N SER A 151 -7.51 -8.03 6.34
CA SER A 151 -7.69 -8.55 4.96
C SER A 151 -8.20 -7.47 4.01
N PRO A 152 -7.43 -6.37 3.83
CA PRO A 152 -7.88 -5.22 3.04
C PRO A 152 -8.19 -5.62 1.60
N ARG A 153 -9.20 -4.95 1.01
CA ARG A 153 -9.62 -5.15 -0.39
C ARG A 153 -8.83 -4.27 -1.38
N LEU A 154 -8.16 -3.24 -0.86
CA LEU A 154 -7.24 -2.37 -1.61
C LEU A 154 -5.96 -2.23 -0.81
N ILE A 155 -4.82 -2.50 -1.43
CA ILE A 155 -3.51 -2.44 -0.80
C ILE A 155 -2.60 -1.57 -1.67
N ALA A 156 -2.02 -0.53 -1.08
CA ALA A 156 -1.07 0.36 -1.72
C ALA A 156 0.29 0.26 -1.02
N LEU A 157 1.33 -0.15 -1.74
CA LEU A 157 2.66 -0.40 -1.18
C LEU A 157 3.72 0.42 -1.94
N ASP A 158 4.44 1.26 -1.23
CA ASP A 158 5.51 2.07 -1.80
C ASP A 158 6.88 1.50 -1.39
N GLU A 159 7.52 0.77 -2.29
CA GLU A 159 8.82 0.09 -2.08
C GLU A 159 8.85 -0.82 -0.84
N PRO A 160 7.90 -1.76 -0.67
CA PRO A 160 7.77 -2.53 0.57
C PRO A 160 8.96 -3.45 0.87
N THR A 161 9.76 -3.80 -0.14
CA THR A 161 10.91 -4.71 -0.05
C THR A 161 12.26 -3.99 -0.03
N ALA A 162 12.28 -2.65 -0.12
CA ALA A 162 13.53 -1.90 -0.08
C ALA A 162 14.27 -2.09 1.25
N GLU A 163 15.59 -2.17 1.20
CA GLU A 163 16.48 -2.35 2.37
C GLU A 163 16.29 -3.69 3.13
N LEU A 164 15.53 -4.63 2.57
CA LEU A 164 15.39 -5.98 3.12
C LEU A 164 16.38 -6.94 2.42
N ASP A 165 16.82 -7.96 3.16
CA ASP A 165 17.53 -9.07 2.57
C ASP A 165 16.63 -9.87 1.61
N ARG A 166 17.26 -10.64 0.72
CA ARG A 166 16.56 -11.36 -0.35
C ARG A 166 15.53 -12.37 0.19
N GLU A 167 15.83 -13.05 1.29
CA GLU A 167 14.93 -14.04 1.89
C GLU A 167 13.67 -13.35 2.43
N THR A 168 13.85 -12.27 3.20
CA THR A 168 12.75 -11.48 3.76
C THR A 168 11.93 -10.83 2.64
N ALA A 169 12.56 -10.26 1.61
CA ALA A 169 11.86 -9.68 0.46
C ALA A 169 11.03 -10.75 -0.27
N GLY A 170 11.52 -11.97 -0.42
CA GLY A 170 10.78 -13.09 -0.98
C GLY A 170 9.52 -13.44 -0.17
N LYS A 171 9.64 -13.51 1.16
CA LYS A 171 8.50 -13.76 2.07
C LYS A 171 7.41 -12.70 1.95
N LEU A 172 7.80 -11.42 1.84
CA LEU A 172 6.85 -10.33 1.60
C LEU A 172 6.19 -10.50 0.22
N GLY A 173 6.98 -10.83 -0.80
CA GLY A 173 6.48 -11.05 -2.16
C GLY A 173 5.39 -12.12 -2.22
N GLU A 174 5.59 -13.27 -1.55
CA GLU A 174 4.57 -14.32 -1.48
C GLU A 174 3.29 -13.85 -0.79
N LEU A 175 3.39 -13.13 0.35
CA LEU A 175 2.21 -12.54 1.01
C LEU A 175 1.46 -11.56 0.12
N ILE A 176 2.18 -10.73 -0.64
CA ILE A 176 1.60 -9.79 -1.60
C ILE A 176 0.82 -10.54 -2.68
N LEU A 177 1.40 -11.59 -3.25
CA LEU A 177 0.78 -12.38 -4.31
C LEU A 177 -0.43 -13.19 -3.82
N GLU A 178 -0.35 -13.75 -2.61
CA GLU A 178 -1.50 -14.37 -1.95
C GLU A 178 -2.66 -13.38 -1.82
N ARG A 179 -2.38 -12.15 -1.34
CA ARG A 179 -3.42 -11.12 -1.21
C ARG A 179 -3.95 -10.62 -2.55
N ALA A 180 -3.11 -10.55 -3.58
CA ALA A 180 -3.50 -10.13 -4.91
C ALA A 180 -4.54 -11.05 -5.57
N SER A 181 -4.67 -12.31 -5.13
CA SER A 181 -5.72 -13.21 -5.63
C SER A 181 -7.14 -12.74 -5.30
N GLU A 182 -7.31 -11.94 -4.25
CA GLU A 182 -8.63 -11.49 -3.74
C GLU A 182 -8.77 -9.97 -3.63
N ALA A 183 -7.66 -9.24 -3.64
CA ALA A 183 -7.60 -7.81 -3.42
C ALA A 183 -6.94 -7.07 -4.60
N ILE A 184 -7.23 -5.78 -4.72
CA ILE A 184 -6.46 -4.87 -5.57
C ILE A 184 -5.17 -4.56 -4.84
N VAL A 185 -4.02 -4.93 -5.41
CA VAL A 185 -2.71 -4.58 -4.89
C VAL A 185 -2.00 -3.69 -5.90
N ILE A 186 -1.60 -2.50 -5.47
CA ILE A 186 -0.86 -1.54 -6.29
C ILE A 186 0.45 -1.25 -5.60
N MET A 187 1.58 -1.52 -6.25
CA MET A 187 2.88 -1.32 -5.62
C MET A 187 3.94 -0.75 -6.56
N THR A 188 4.88 -0.02 -5.96
CA THR A 188 6.19 0.27 -6.56
C THR A 188 7.20 -0.73 -6.03
N THR A 189 8.18 -1.09 -6.86
CA THR A 189 9.28 -1.95 -6.43
C THR A 189 10.46 -1.85 -7.39
N HIS A 190 11.67 -2.02 -6.85
CA HIS A 190 12.88 -2.24 -7.63
C HIS A 190 12.99 -3.68 -8.18
N LEU A 191 12.15 -4.61 -7.67
CA LEU A 191 12.05 -6.00 -8.13
C LEU A 191 10.98 -6.17 -9.22
N ALA A 192 10.71 -5.14 -10.00
CA ALA A 192 9.67 -5.16 -11.02
C ALA A 192 9.87 -6.32 -12.02
N ASP A 193 11.09 -6.57 -12.47
CA ASP A 193 11.39 -7.64 -13.43
C ASP A 193 11.07 -9.04 -12.88
N GLU A 194 11.25 -9.27 -11.58
CA GLU A 194 10.96 -10.56 -10.94
C GLU A 194 9.45 -10.76 -10.73
N LEU A 195 8.69 -9.69 -10.49
CA LEU A 195 7.27 -9.75 -10.19
C LEU A 195 6.37 -9.52 -11.41
N ALA A 196 6.86 -8.89 -12.47
CA ALA A 196 6.09 -8.61 -13.69
C ALA A 196 5.42 -9.85 -14.30
N PRO A 197 6.07 -11.04 -14.36
CA PRO A 197 5.42 -12.24 -14.89
C PRO A 197 4.21 -12.72 -14.07
N ARG A 198 4.09 -12.29 -12.82
CA ARG A 198 3.01 -12.63 -11.89
C ARG A 198 2.02 -11.47 -11.66
N ALA A 199 2.28 -10.32 -12.27
CA ALA A 199 1.41 -9.15 -12.17
C ALA A 199 0.23 -9.26 -13.14
N ALA A 200 -0.94 -8.82 -12.69
CA ALA A 200 -2.12 -8.69 -13.56
C ALA A 200 -1.98 -7.47 -14.50
N CYS A 201 -1.22 -6.47 -14.09
CA CYS A 201 -1.01 -5.26 -14.86
C CYS A 201 0.34 -4.62 -14.50
N VAL A 202 1.04 -4.08 -15.50
CA VAL A 202 2.21 -3.23 -15.30
C VAL A 202 1.88 -1.85 -15.87
N LEU A 203 1.94 -0.83 -15.03
CA LEU A 203 1.71 0.56 -15.42
C LEU A 203 3.02 1.33 -15.40
N ARG A 204 3.30 2.01 -16.49
CA ARG A 204 4.43 2.93 -16.61
C ARG A 204 3.96 4.35 -16.31
N VAL A 205 4.62 4.96 -15.32
CA VAL A 205 4.41 6.37 -14.95
C VAL A 205 5.55 7.19 -15.54
N GLU A 206 5.25 8.09 -16.48
CA GLU A 206 6.25 8.90 -17.18
C GLU A 206 5.63 10.23 -17.61
N ASP A 207 6.35 11.33 -17.42
CA ASP A 207 5.94 12.69 -17.81
C ASP A 207 4.52 13.10 -17.39
N GLY A 208 4.10 12.60 -16.23
CA GLY A 208 2.76 12.83 -15.67
C GLY A 208 1.66 11.94 -16.24
N GLY A 209 1.94 11.15 -17.27
CA GLY A 209 1.04 10.15 -17.83
C GLY A 209 1.18 8.78 -17.15
N VAL A 210 0.16 7.95 -17.30
CA VAL A 210 0.14 6.54 -16.86
C VAL A 210 -0.34 5.69 -18.03
N THR A 211 0.48 4.74 -18.46
CA THR A 211 0.19 3.85 -19.58
C THR A 211 0.41 2.39 -19.19
N THR A 212 -0.32 1.46 -19.78
CA THR A 212 -0.07 0.02 -19.65
C THR A 212 1.21 -0.31 -20.42
N ALA A 213 2.15 -1.01 -19.76
CA ALA A 213 3.44 -1.43 -20.34
C ALA A 213 3.33 -2.80 -20.99
#